data_81310b028fd653af3a8bc31680c62428
#
_entry.id   81310b028fd653af3a8bc31680c62428
#
_cell.length_a   1.000
_cell.length_b   1.000
_cell.length_c   1.000
_cell.angle_alpha   90.00
_cell.angle_beta   90.00
_cell.angle_gamma   90.00
#
_symmetry.space_group_name_H-M   'P 1'
#
loop_
_entity.id
_entity.type
_entity.pdbx_description
1 polymer ?
#
loop_
_entity_poly.entity_id
_entity_poly.type
_entity_poly.pdbx_seq_one_letter_code
_entity_poly.pdbx_strand_id
1 'polypeptide(L)'
;MGVRLTEEQQEAVRNRGGSLLVSAAAGSGKTKVLVERLFRYITDEEDPADVTDFLIITYTKAAAAELRMKIAAELSERLAEDAGNLHLHKQAMLIYRADVRTVDSFCTALLRENIQLVGGEKDCALTPDFRVLDEREADLLRRQVLGRVLETFYEEMDEGAAELADTIGAGRDDTALEELVLQIFSKLQSHAYPLRWLAEQEEYWSAIPAQVERTPFGRELIADAQATLRYWSAMFSDVCREMESDETLAAKYLPSFSAARESMEDFLARLEQGWDTAREGEILFPRLGVVRGENAQKERAKA
;
A
#
# COMPACT_ATOMS: atom_id res chain seq x y z
N MET A 1 43.38 2.63 -5.04
CA MET A 1 43.15 2.37 -3.58
C MET A 1 41.71 1.99 -3.41
N GLY A 2 41.43 0.71 -3.16
CA GLY A 2 40.05 0.24 -2.89
C GLY A 2 39.48 0.86 -1.61
N VAL A 3 38.22 1.32 -1.66
CA VAL A 3 37.54 1.84 -0.48
C VAL A 3 37.43 0.72 0.55
N ARG A 4 38.05 0.91 1.72
CA ARG A 4 38.06 -0.09 2.81
C ARG A 4 36.64 -0.19 3.41
N LEU A 5 36.14 -1.42 3.53
CA LEU A 5 34.87 -1.70 4.17
C LEU A 5 34.94 -1.40 5.67
N THR A 6 33.84 -0.87 6.24
CA THR A 6 33.67 -0.73 7.71
C THR A 6 33.54 -2.10 8.38
N GLU A 7 33.65 -2.18 9.68
CA GLU A 7 33.49 -3.43 10.43
C GLU A 7 32.11 -4.05 10.22
N GLU A 8 31.03 -3.26 10.26
CA GLU A 8 29.66 -3.69 9.99
C GLU A 8 29.48 -4.22 8.56
N GLN A 9 30.10 -3.54 7.59
CA GLN A 9 30.08 -4.00 6.19
C GLN A 9 30.86 -5.32 6.04
N GLN A 10 31.99 -5.49 6.72
CA GLN A 10 32.74 -6.74 6.71
C GLN A 10 31.95 -7.88 7.36
N GLU A 11 31.24 -7.60 8.45
CA GLU A 11 30.37 -8.58 9.10
C GLU A 11 29.25 -9.03 8.14
N ALA A 12 28.59 -8.10 7.46
CA ALA A 12 27.59 -8.40 6.43
C ALA A 12 28.15 -9.27 5.30
N VAL A 13 29.39 -9.03 4.86
CA VAL A 13 30.06 -9.84 3.84
C VAL A 13 30.39 -11.24 4.34
N ARG A 14 30.80 -11.39 5.61
CA ARG A 14 31.22 -12.68 6.21
C ARG A 14 30.06 -13.55 6.62
N ASN A 15 28.90 -12.99 6.94
CA ASN A 15 27.74 -13.73 7.42
C ASN A 15 27.29 -14.75 6.35
N ARG A 16 27.36 -16.05 6.70
CA ARG A 16 26.98 -17.18 5.85
C ARG A 16 25.84 -17.96 6.51
N GLY A 17 24.64 -17.56 6.37
CA GLY A 17 23.51 -18.35 6.83
C GLY A 17 22.36 -17.52 7.34
N GLY A 18 21.17 -18.09 7.30
CA GLY A 18 19.95 -17.44 7.68
C GLY A 18 19.60 -16.21 6.83
N SER A 19 18.67 -15.39 7.34
CA SER A 19 18.26 -14.14 6.70
C SER A 19 19.09 -12.98 7.23
N LEU A 20 19.64 -12.17 6.34
CA LEU A 20 20.39 -10.95 6.67
C LEU A 20 19.65 -9.72 6.12
N LEU A 21 19.24 -8.82 7.00
CA LEU A 21 18.70 -7.51 6.65
C LEU A 21 19.80 -6.45 6.77
N VAL A 22 20.10 -5.76 5.66
CA VAL A 22 21.05 -4.64 5.62
C VAL A 22 20.29 -3.34 5.45
N SER A 23 20.18 -2.56 6.53
CA SER A 23 19.58 -1.22 6.53
C SER A 23 20.68 -0.17 6.45
N ALA A 24 20.63 0.69 5.44
CA ALA A 24 21.65 1.71 5.24
C ALA A 24 21.14 2.86 4.35
N ALA A 25 21.62 4.08 4.58
CA ALA A 25 21.27 5.26 3.80
C ALA A 25 21.71 5.16 2.32
N ALA A 26 21.20 6.04 1.46
CA ALA A 26 21.67 6.17 0.09
C ALA A 26 23.17 6.53 0.08
N GLY A 27 23.94 5.94 -0.84
CA GLY A 27 25.39 6.19 -0.94
C GLY A 27 26.28 5.48 0.08
N SER A 28 25.72 4.74 1.03
CA SER A 28 26.46 3.99 2.07
C SER A 28 27.25 2.76 1.59
N GLY A 29 27.23 2.45 0.28
CA GLY A 29 27.95 1.33 -0.28
C GLY A 29 27.22 -0.02 -0.26
N LYS A 30 25.89 -0.06 -0.10
CA LYS A 30 25.09 -1.31 -0.12
C LYS A 30 25.41 -2.23 -1.29
N THR A 31 25.48 -1.67 -2.51
CA THR A 31 25.80 -2.44 -3.71
C THR A 31 27.21 -3.02 -3.65
N LYS A 32 28.18 -2.30 -3.07
CA LYS A 32 29.53 -2.80 -2.89
C LYS A 32 29.55 -3.99 -1.91
N VAL A 33 28.88 -3.86 -0.78
CA VAL A 33 28.74 -4.95 0.20
C VAL A 33 28.11 -6.19 -0.44
N LEU A 34 27.07 -6.00 -1.26
CA LEU A 34 26.42 -7.10 -1.98
C LEU A 34 27.39 -7.80 -2.94
N VAL A 35 28.13 -7.04 -3.76
CA VAL A 35 29.12 -7.60 -4.70
C VAL A 35 30.24 -8.31 -3.94
N GLU A 36 30.81 -7.71 -2.89
CA GLU A 36 31.84 -8.35 -2.07
C GLU A 36 31.33 -9.63 -1.39
N ARG A 37 30.09 -9.63 -0.91
CA ARG A 37 29.45 -10.82 -0.36
C ARG A 37 29.32 -11.93 -1.40
N LEU A 38 28.86 -11.59 -2.62
CA LEU A 38 28.78 -12.54 -3.72
C LEU A 38 30.15 -13.17 -4.04
N PHE A 39 31.18 -12.33 -4.13
CA PHE A 39 32.54 -12.81 -4.39
C PHE A 39 33.09 -13.65 -3.25
N ARG A 40 32.69 -13.40 -2.01
CA ARG A 40 33.05 -14.26 -0.88
C ARG A 40 32.53 -15.69 -1.03
N TYR A 41 31.38 -15.89 -1.67
CA TYR A 41 30.87 -17.21 -2.00
C TYR A 41 31.59 -17.81 -3.21
N ILE A 42 31.77 -17.01 -4.27
CA ILE A 42 32.41 -17.47 -5.53
C ILE A 42 33.85 -17.89 -5.30
N THR A 43 34.59 -17.19 -4.42
CA THR A 43 36.02 -17.44 -4.16
C THR A 43 36.26 -18.22 -2.87
N ASP A 44 35.27 -18.95 -2.39
CA ASP A 44 35.46 -19.80 -1.24
C ASP A 44 36.38 -20.97 -1.59
N GLU A 45 37.32 -21.28 -0.69
CA GLU A 45 38.34 -22.31 -0.94
C GLU A 45 37.81 -23.74 -0.76
N GLU A 46 36.79 -23.90 0.11
CA GLU A 46 36.25 -25.22 0.45
C GLU A 46 35.01 -25.56 -0.40
N ASP A 47 34.12 -24.58 -0.61
CA ASP A 47 32.86 -24.74 -1.33
C ASP A 47 32.55 -23.52 -2.20
N PRO A 48 33.25 -23.36 -3.34
CA PRO A 48 33.05 -22.24 -4.25
C PRO A 48 31.71 -22.36 -5.00
N ALA A 49 30.86 -21.36 -4.85
CA ALA A 49 29.58 -21.28 -5.57
C ALA A 49 29.77 -20.75 -7.00
N ASP A 50 28.91 -21.17 -7.93
CA ASP A 50 28.80 -20.55 -9.24
C ASP A 50 27.93 -19.29 -9.19
N VAL A 51 28.23 -18.29 -10.03
CA VAL A 51 27.42 -17.05 -10.13
C VAL A 51 25.96 -17.33 -10.54
N THR A 52 25.72 -18.47 -11.16
CA THR A 52 24.38 -18.96 -11.54
C THR A 52 23.57 -19.57 -10.38
N ASP A 53 24.19 -19.81 -9.24
CA ASP A 53 23.51 -20.35 -8.05
C ASP A 53 22.80 -19.25 -7.26
N PHE A 54 22.94 -18.00 -7.68
CA PHE A 54 22.35 -16.82 -7.05
C PHE A 54 21.22 -16.24 -7.87
N LEU A 55 20.14 -15.90 -7.18
CA LEU A 55 19.08 -15.05 -7.69
C LEU A 55 19.25 -13.64 -7.11
N ILE A 56 19.54 -12.66 -7.95
CA ILE A 56 19.72 -11.27 -7.56
C ILE A 56 18.61 -10.42 -8.17
N ILE A 57 17.73 -9.91 -7.31
CA ILE A 57 16.56 -9.14 -7.73
C ILE A 57 16.78 -7.65 -7.50
N THR A 58 16.40 -6.86 -8.51
CA THR A 58 16.38 -5.39 -8.45
C THR A 58 15.01 -4.85 -8.87
N TYR A 59 14.74 -3.59 -8.56
CA TYR A 59 13.47 -2.95 -8.93
C TYR A 59 13.42 -2.49 -10.40
N THR A 60 14.56 -2.16 -11.01
CA THR A 60 14.59 -1.66 -12.39
C THR A 60 15.54 -2.46 -13.28
N LYS A 61 15.20 -2.55 -14.57
CA LYS A 61 16.06 -3.19 -15.58
C LYS A 61 17.44 -2.50 -15.66
N ALA A 62 17.48 -1.18 -15.49
CA ALA A 62 18.74 -0.42 -15.49
C ALA A 62 19.62 -0.82 -14.29
N ALA A 63 19.07 -0.93 -13.09
CA ALA A 63 19.82 -1.37 -11.91
C ALA A 63 20.32 -2.81 -12.04
N ALA A 64 19.52 -3.71 -12.64
CA ALA A 64 19.96 -5.08 -12.92
C ALA A 64 21.13 -5.12 -13.89
N ALA A 65 21.07 -4.32 -14.98
CA ALA A 65 22.16 -4.22 -15.96
C ALA A 65 23.43 -3.62 -15.33
N GLU A 66 23.28 -2.54 -14.55
CA GLU A 66 24.40 -1.91 -13.84
C GLU A 66 25.07 -2.88 -12.85
N LEU A 67 24.27 -3.63 -12.09
CA LEU A 67 24.80 -4.60 -11.14
C LEU A 67 25.53 -5.74 -11.84
N ARG A 68 25.00 -6.25 -12.95
CA ARG A 68 25.69 -7.26 -13.77
C ARG A 68 27.01 -6.75 -14.30
N MET A 69 27.07 -5.49 -14.78
CA MET A 69 28.32 -4.88 -15.24
C MET A 69 29.34 -4.75 -14.10
N LYS A 70 28.90 -4.38 -12.89
CA LYS A 70 29.79 -4.30 -11.71
C LYS A 70 30.37 -5.66 -11.33
N ILE A 71 29.56 -6.71 -11.36
CA ILE A 71 30.03 -8.08 -11.10
C ILE A 71 31.00 -8.52 -12.18
N ALA A 72 30.74 -8.24 -13.46
CA ALA A 72 31.63 -8.58 -14.56
C ALA A 72 32.97 -7.83 -14.50
N ALA A 73 32.93 -6.55 -14.09
CA ALA A 73 34.14 -5.75 -13.90
C ALA A 73 35.02 -6.32 -12.75
N GLU A 74 34.42 -6.63 -11.64
CA GLU A 74 35.10 -7.23 -10.48
C GLU A 74 35.70 -8.61 -10.83
N LEU A 75 34.97 -9.45 -11.62
CA LEU A 75 35.51 -10.70 -12.15
C LEU A 75 36.78 -10.47 -13.01
N SER A 76 36.73 -9.44 -13.85
CA SER A 76 37.87 -9.10 -14.72
C SER A 76 39.07 -8.61 -13.92
N GLU A 77 38.87 -7.81 -12.86
CA GLU A 77 39.93 -7.35 -11.98
C GLU A 77 40.61 -8.52 -11.25
N ARG A 78 39.80 -9.41 -10.66
CA ARG A 78 40.32 -10.60 -9.97
C ARG A 78 41.02 -11.58 -10.89
N LEU A 79 40.56 -11.72 -12.13
CA LEU A 79 41.25 -12.51 -13.16
C LEU A 79 42.58 -11.88 -13.60
N ALA A 80 42.71 -10.55 -13.58
CA ALA A 80 43.96 -9.88 -13.86
C ALA A 80 45.00 -10.12 -12.74
N GLU A 81 44.55 -10.30 -11.49
CA GLU A 81 45.41 -10.63 -10.36
C GLU A 81 45.82 -12.12 -10.33
N ASP A 82 44.91 -13.02 -10.75
CA ASP A 82 45.11 -14.48 -10.79
C ASP A 82 44.64 -15.05 -12.13
N ALA A 83 45.40 -14.82 -13.19
CA ALA A 83 45.07 -15.26 -14.54
C ALA A 83 45.01 -16.79 -14.71
N GLY A 84 45.57 -17.55 -13.77
CA GLY A 84 45.52 -19.03 -13.77
C GLY A 84 44.27 -19.64 -13.15
N ASN A 85 43.39 -18.85 -12.56
CA ASN A 85 42.24 -19.34 -11.83
C ASN A 85 41.11 -19.80 -12.76
N LEU A 86 41.05 -21.10 -12.98
CA LEU A 86 40.05 -21.72 -13.86
C LEU A 86 38.61 -21.50 -13.40
N HIS A 87 38.39 -21.42 -12.09
CA HIS A 87 37.04 -21.17 -11.54
C HIS A 87 36.59 -19.74 -11.89
N LEU A 88 37.44 -18.71 -11.70
CA LEU A 88 37.12 -17.33 -12.08
C LEU A 88 36.91 -17.19 -13.59
N HIS A 89 37.65 -17.89 -14.41
CA HIS A 89 37.41 -17.94 -15.87
C HIS A 89 36.02 -18.51 -16.18
N LYS A 90 35.62 -19.60 -15.51
CA LYS A 90 34.27 -20.17 -15.63
C LYS A 90 33.20 -19.14 -15.24
N GLN A 91 33.39 -18.44 -14.12
CA GLN A 91 32.41 -17.42 -13.65
C GLN A 91 32.28 -16.25 -14.64
N ALA A 92 33.36 -15.78 -15.24
CA ALA A 92 33.34 -14.74 -16.27
C ALA A 92 32.53 -15.14 -17.51
N MET A 93 32.49 -16.42 -17.83
CA MET A 93 31.65 -16.94 -18.93
C MET A 93 30.18 -17.09 -18.47
N LEU A 94 29.93 -17.44 -17.21
CA LEU A 94 28.61 -17.70 -16.67
C LEU A 94 27.82 -16.41 -16.31
N ILE A 95 28.48 -15.26 -16.13
CA ILE A 95 27.83 -14.01 -15.67
C ILE A 95 26.64 -13.58 -16.53
N TYR A 96 26.69 -13.85 -17.84
CA TYR A 96 25.60 -13.53 -18.76
C TYR A 96 24.39 -14.46 -18.61
N ARG A 97 24.55 -15.61 -17.94
CA ARG A 97 23.50 -16.58 -17.62
C ARG A 97 22.99 -16.41 -16.18
N ALA A 98 23.68 -15.62 -15.36
CA ALA A 98 23.31 -15.37 -13.98
C ALA A 98 21.96 -14.64 -13.88
N ASP A 99 21.16 -15.01 -12.90
CA ASP A 99 19.84 -14.44 -12.65
C ASP A 99 19.94 -13.10 -11.90
N VAL A 100 20.43 -12.06 -12.60
CA VAL A 100 20.42 -10.67 -12.14
C VAL A 100 19.30 -9.95 -12.88
N ARG A 101 18.13 -9.82 -12.28
CA ARG A 101 16.87 -9.43 -12.97
C ARG A 101 15.96 -8.57 -12.10
N THR A 102 14.90 -8.02 -12.70
CA THR A 102 13.74 -7.54 -11.96
C THR A 102 12.81 -8.71 -11.60
N VAL A 103 11.94 -8.52 -10.60
CA VAL A 103 10.93 -9.52 -10.22
C VAL A 103 10.13 -9.98 -11.45
N ASP A 104 9.59 -9.03 -12.24
CA ASP A 104 8.78 -9.35 -13.42
C ASP A 104 9.56 -10.13 -14.48
N SER A 105 10.83 -9.76 -14.69
CA SER A 105 11.70 -10.48 -15.65
C SER A 105 11.99 -11.90 -15.18
N PHE A 106 12.14 -12.11 -13.87
CA PHE A 106 12.35 -13.43 -13.29
C PHE A 106 11.08 -14.27 -13.41
N CYS A 107 9.92 -13.73 -13.01
CA CYS A 107 8.63 -14.42 -13.14
C CYS A 107 8.33 -14.80 -14.59
N THR A 108 8.60 -13.89 -15.54
CA THR A 108 8.41 -14.17 -16.97
C THR A 108 9.30 -15.31 -17.46
N ALA A 109 10.56 -15.35 -17.03
CA ALA A 109 11.48 -16.43 -17.38
C ALA A 109 11.03 -17.76 -16.76
N LEU A 110 10.65 -17.75 -15.47
CA LEU A 110 10.15 -18.92 -14.76
C LEU A 110 8.90 -19.51 -15.42
N LEU A 111 7.95 -18.66 -15.85
CA LEU A 111 6.76 -19.08 -16.58
C LEU A 111 7.12 -19.73 -17.91
N ARG A 112 8.07 -19.14 -18.68
CA ARG A 112 8.51 -19.71 -19.97
C ARG A 112 9.19 -21.05 -19.81
N GLU A 113 10.02 -21.22 -18.81
CA GLU A 113 10.72 -22.46 -18.52
C GLU A 113 9.79 -23.58 -18.04
N ASN A 114 8.67 -23.21 -17.41
CA ASN A 114 7.72 -24.15 -16.84
C ASN A 114 6.32 -24.09 -17.48
N ILE A 115 6.23 -23.65 -18.72
CA ILE A 115 4.93 -23.43 -19.41
C ILE A 115 4.06 -24.69 -19.46
N GLN A 116 4.67 -25.88 -19.52
CA GLN A 116 3.97 -27.16 -19.50
C GLN A 116 3.23 -27.43 -18.19
N LEU A 117 3.64 -26.78 -17.09
CA LEU A 117 2.97 -26.91 -15.79
C LEU A 117 1.76 -25.97 -15.67
N VAL A 118 1.80 -24.83 -16.36
CA VAL A 118 0.79 -23.77 -16.26
C VAL A 118 -0.26 -23.91 -17.39
N GLY A 119 0.14 -24.35 -18.58
CA GLY A 119 -0.72 -24.44 -19.77
C GLY A 119 -1.73 -25.59 -19.77
N GLY A 120 -1.81 -26.40 -18.71
CA GLY A 120 -2.69 -27.59 -18.64
C GLY A 120 -4.08 -27.33 -18.04
N GLU A 121 -4.33 -26.21 -17.42
CA GLU A 121 -5.65 -25.86 -16.89
C GLU A 121 -6.53 -25.25 -18.00
N LYS A 122 -7.79 -25.71 -18.10
CA LYS A 122 -8.72 -25.30 -19.15
C LYS A 122 -8.97 -23.80 -19.25
N ASP A 123 -8.71 -23.07 -18.18
CA ASP A 123 -8.98 -21.62 -18.08
C ASP A 123 -7.71 -20.76 -18.23
N CYS A 124 -6.51 -21.34 -18.34
CA CYS A 124 -5.26 -20.63 -18.52
C CYS A 124 -4.44 -21.19 -19.68
N ALA A 125 -4.87 -20.88 -20.90
CA ALA A 125 -4.18 -21.29 -22.13
C ALA A 125 -2.98 -20.40 -22.46
N LEU A 126 -1.97 -20.38 -21.57
CA LEU A 126 -0.69 -19.76 -21.91
C LEU A 126 0.06 -20.63 -22.92
N THR A 127 0.44 -20.05 -24.05
CA THR A 127 1.28 -20.69 -25.06
C THR A 127 2.76 -20.30 -24.84
N PRO A 128 3.74 -21.11 -25.28
CA PRO A 128 5.17 -20.81 -25.08
C PRO A 128 5.62 -19.46 -25.65
N ASP A 129 4.92 -18.97 -26.65
CA ASP A 129 5.16 -17.70 -27.34
C ASP A 129 4.39 -16.52 -26.76
N PHE A 130 3.84 -16.64 -25.54
CA PHE A 130 3.10 -15.56 -24.92
C PHE A 130 3.92 -14.26 -24.86
N ARG A 131 3.22 -13.14 -25.09
CA ARG A 131 3.80 -11.80 -25.02
C ARG A 131 3.27 -11.08 -23.76
N VAL A 132 4.19 -10.43 -23.04
CA VAL A 132 3.81 -9.50 -21.98
C VAL A 132 3.36 -8.21 -22.65
N LEU A 133 2.13 -7.78 -22.38
CA LEU A 133 1.59 -6.51 -22.87
C LEU A 133 2.24 -5.34 -22.14
N ASP A 134 2.37 -4.21 -22.81
CA ASP A 134 2.68 -2.97 -22.12
C ASP A 134 1.43 -2.46 -21.36
N GLU A 135 1.62 -1.46 -20.50
CA GLU A 135 0.57 -0.97 -19.62
C GLU A 135 -0.62 -0.39 -20.39
N ARG A 136 -0.37 0.30 -21.51
CA ARG A 136 -1.41 0.88 -22.35
C ARG A 136 -2.23 -0.17 -23.08
N GLU A 137 -1.56 -1.17 -23.65
CA GLU A 137 -2.19 -2.31 -24.30
C GLU A 137 -3.04 -3.10 -23.28
N ALA A 138 -2.51 -3.32 -22.09
CA ALA A 138 -3.22 -4.01 -21.02
C ALA A 138 -4.45 -3.24 -20.54
N ASP A 139 -4.35 -1.93 -20.40
CA ASP A 139 -5.46 -1.05 -20.00
C ASP A 139 -6.58 -1.04 -21.07
N LEU A 140 -6.19 -0.93 -22.33
CA LEU A 140 -7.16 -0.98 -23.41
C LEU A 140 -7.93 -2.31 -23.42
N LEU A 141 -7.21 -3.42 -23.27
CA LEU A 141 -7.82 -4.75 -23.22
C LEU A 141 -8.75 -4.90 -22.00
N ARG A 142 -8.33 -4.43 -20.81
CA ARG A 142 -9.17 -4.46 -19.60
C ARG A 142 -10.49 -3.72 -19.82
N ARG A 143 -10.44 -2.49 -20.37
CA ARG A 143 -11.64 -1.70 -20.65
C ARG A 143 -12.54 -2.35 -21.71
N GLN A 144 -11.97 -2.94 -22.75
CA GLN A 144 -12.75 -3.69 -23.76
C GLN A 144 -13.45 -4.92 -23.19
N VAL A 145 -12.74 -5.66 -22.30
CA VAL A 145 -13.34 -6.83 -21.63
C VAL A 145 -14.41 -6.37 -20.64
N LEU A 146 -14.11 -5.33 -19.84
CA LEU A 146 -15.06 -4.79 -18.88
C LEU A 146 -16.35 -4.30 -19.56
N GLY A 147 -16.27 -3.59 -20.70
CA GLY A 147 -17.45 -3.16 -21.44
C GLY A 147 -18.37 -4.34 -21.77
N ARG A 148 -17.81 -5.45 -22.27
CA ARG A 148 -18.60 -6.67 -22.55
C ARG A 148 -19.18 -7.32 -21.29
N VAL A 149 -18.43 -7.32 -20.19
CA VAL A 149 -18.92 -7.86 -18.92
C VAL A 149 -20.06 -7.02 -18.39
N LEU A 150 -19.96 -5.69 -18.46
CA LEU A 150 -21.02 -4.78 -18.03
C LEU A 150 -22.26 -4.88 -18.93
N GLU A 151 -22.12 -5.05 -20.26
CA GLU A 151 -23.27 -5.32 -21.14
C GLU A 151 -24.04 -6.55 -20.65
N THR A 152 -23.35 -7.67 -20.37
CA THR A 152 -23.98 -8.88 -19.83
C THR A 152 -24.58 -8.62 -18.44
N PHE A 153 -23.89 -7.89 -17.57
CA PHE A 153 -24.37 -7.53 -16.25
C PHE A 153 -25.69 -6.75 -16.33
N TYR A 154 -25.79 -5.73 -17.20
CA TYR A 154 -27.00 -4.95 -17.38
C TYR A 154 -28.16 -5.73 -18.01
N GLU A 155 -27.87 -6.73 -18.84
CA GLU A 155 -28.89 -7.60 -19.41
C GLU A 155 -29.49 -8.58 -18.38
N GLU A 156 -28.70 -9.02 -17.40
CA GLU A 156 -29.06 -10.06 -16.44
C GLU A 156 -29.31 -9.55 -15.01
N MET A 157 -29.11 -8.23 -14.76
CA MET A 157 -29.19 -7.66 -13.39
C MET A 157 -30.60 -7.77 -12.82
N ASP A 158 -30.66 -8.10 -11.52
CA ASP A 158 -31.88 -8.03 -10.70
C ASP A 158 -32.08 -6.63 -10.10
N GLU A 159 -33.17 -6.44 -9.33
CA GLU A 159 -33.48 -5.16 -8.67
C GLU A 159 -32.36 -4.70 -7.72
N GLY A 160 -31.71 -5.61 -6.99
CA GLY A 160 -30.62 -5.27 -6.05
C GLY A 160 -29.36 -4.83 -6.79
N ALA A 161 -29.03 -5.47 -7.91
CA ALA A 161 -27.91 -5.06 -8.77
C ALA A 161 -28.18 -3.70 -9.43
N ALA A 162 -29.43 -3.43 -9.82
CA ALA A 162 -29.83 -2.14 -10.39
C ALA A 162 -29.72 -1.02 -9.34
N GLU A 163 -30.19 -1.23 -8.11
CA GLU A 163 -30.08 -0.27 -7.02
C GLU A 163 -28.60 0.01 -6.67
N LEU A 164 -27.76 -1.01 -6.67
CA LEU A 164 -26.31 -0.85 -6.48
C LEU A 164 -25.67 -0.02 -7.57
N ALA A 165 -25.96 -0.30 -8.84
CA ALA A 165 -25.43 0.45 -9.98
C ALA A 165 -25.88 1.93 -9.94
N ASP A 166 -27.15 2.19 -9.65
CA ASP A 166 -27.69 3.53 -9.48
C ASP A 166 -27.04 4.29 -8.31
N THR A 167 -26.78 3.60 -7.20
CA THR A 167 -26.11 4.18 -6.03
C THR A 167 -24.67 4.59 -6.34
N ILE A 168 -23.92 3.75 -7.04
CA ILE A 168 -22.53 4.02 -7.42
C ILE A 168 -22.46 5.11 -8.49
N GLY A 169 -23.31 5.05 -9.51
CA GLY A 169 -23.37 6.02 -10.61
C GLY A 169 -24.02 7.36 -10.23
N ALA A 170 -24.60 7.47 -9.03
CA ALA A 170 -25.40 8.63 -8.60
C ALA A 170 -26.49 9.00 -9.62
N GLY A 171 -27.00 8.03 -10.37
CA GLY A 171 -28.04 8.19 -11.37
C GLY A 171 -27.63 9.02 -12.60
N ARG A 172 -26.33 9.20 -12.89
CA ARG A 172 -25.85 10.08 -13.95
C ARG A 172 -25.12 9.38 -15.09
N ASP A 173 -24.18 8.51 -14.78
CA ASP A 173 -23.43 7.74 -15.77
C ASP A 173 -22.80 6.47 -15.14
N ASP A 174 -22.37 5.55 -15.99
CA ASP A 174 -21.79 4.27 -15.57
C ASP A 174 -20.27 4.33 -15.36
N THR A 175 -19.65 5.48 -15.59
CA THR A 175 -18.19 5.66 -15.51
C THR A 175 -17.68 5.36 -14.11
N ALA A 176 -18.45 5.72 -13.07
CA ALA A 176 -18.08 5.45 -11.69
C ALA A 176 -18.05 3.94 -11.38
N LEU A 177 -18.99 3.16 -11.94
CA LEU A 177 -19.01 1.70 -11.79
C LEU A 177 -17.82 1.06 -12.51
N GLU A 178 -17.54 1.48 -13.75
CA GLU A 178 -16.36 1.01 -14.49
C GLU A 178 -15.07 1.24 -13.74
N GLU A 179 -14.87 2.46 -13.24
CA GLU A 179 -13.67 2.84 -12.48
C GLU A 179 -13.55 2.04 -11.17
N LEU A 180 -14.64 1.85 -10.45
CA LEU A 180 -14.66 1.07 -9.22
C LEU A 180 -14.27 -0.39 -9.48
N VAL A 181 -14.84 -1.02 -10.51
CA VAL A 181 -14.51 -2.39 -10.89
C VAL A 181 -13.03 -2.53 -11.26
N LEU A 182 -12.49 -1.59 -12.05
CA LEU A 182 -11.06 -1.61 -12.41
C LEU A 182 -10.14 -1.40 -11.19
N GLN A 183 -10.54 -0.55 -10.25
CA GLN A 183 -9.80 -0.35 -9.00
C GLN A 183 -9.81 -1.61 -8.12
N ILE A 184 -10.96 -2.26 -7.96
CA ILE A 184 -11.08 -3.51 -7.23
C ILE A 184 -10.25 -4.60 -7.91
N PHE A 185 -10.36 -4.74 -9.23
CA PHE A 185 -9.56 -5.70 -10.01
C PHE A 185 -8.06 -5.48 -9.81
N SER A 186 -7.59 -4.23 -9.87
CA SER A 186 -6.18 -3.90 -9.64
C SER A 186 -5.71 -4.30 -8.24
N LYS A 187 -6.55 -4.11 -7.21
CA LYS A 187 -6.25 -4.52 -5.84
C LYS A 187 -6.26 -6.05 -5.69
N LEU A 188 -7.20 -6.73 -6.32
CA LEU A 188 -7.26 -8.20 -6.32
C LEU A 188 -5.98 -8.83 -6.86
N GLN A 189 -5.40 -8.25 -7.91
CA GLN A 189 -4.15 -8.74 -8.50
C GLN A 189 -2.93 -8.67 -7.56
N SER A 190 -3.01 -7.96 -6.44
CA SER A 190 -1.96 -7.96 -5.42
C SER A 190 -1.97 -9.20 -4.51
N HIS A 191 -3.02 -10.01 -4.56
CA HIS A 191 -3.14 -11.25 -3.79
C HIS A 191 -2.65 -12.45 -4.59
N ALA A 192 -2.01 -13.40 -3.92
CA ALA A 192 -1.48 -14.61 -4.55
C ALA A 192 -2.59 -15.48 -5.19
N TYR A 193 -3.78 -15.47 -4.60
CA TYR A 193 -4.97 -16.19 -5.07
C TYR A 193 -6.18 -15.23 -5.11
N PRO A 194 -6.30 -14.39 -6.14
CA PRO A 194 -7.29 -13.32 -6.20
C PRO A 194 -8.74 -13.78 -6.02
N LEU A 195 -9.15 -14.81 -6.75
CA LEU A 195 -10.51 -15.33 -6.70
C LEU A 195 -10.86 -15.98 -5.36
N ARG A 196 -9.91 -16.68 -4.77
CA ARG A 196 -10.09 -17.26 -3.44
C ARG A 196 -10.24 -16.15 -2.39
N TRP A 197 -9.40 -15.14 -2.45
CA TRP A 197 -9.49 -13.99 -1.55
C TRP A 197 -10.84 -13.28 -1.70
N LEU A 198 -11.33 -13.11 -2.94
CA LEU A 198 -12.64 -12.50 -3.20
C LEU A 198 -13.78 -13.31 -2.57
N ALA A 199 -13.78 -14.62 -2.73
CA ALA A 199 -14.78 -15.51 -2.12
C ALA A 199 -14.73 -15.45 -0.58
N GLU A 200 -13.53 -15.41 0.02
CA GLU A 200 -13.34 -15.22 1.45
C GLU A 200 -13.90 -13.86 1.94
N GLN A 201 -13.76 -12.79 1.13
CA GLN A 201 -14.36 -11.49 1.44
C GLN A 201 -15.88 -11.52 1.33
N GLU A 202 -16.44 -12.15 0.31
CA GLU A 202 -17.89 -12.30 0.15
C GLU A 202 -18.51 -13.03 1.37
N GLU A 203 -17.92 -14.14 1.79
CA GLU A 203 -18.32 -14.86 3.00
C GLU A 203 -18.21 -13.97 4.25
N TYR A 204 -17.09 -13.26 4.39
CA TYR A 204 -16.86 -12.35 5.50
C TYR A 204 -17.93 -11.24 5.56
N TRP A 205 -18.20 -10.57 4.43
CA TRP A 205 -19.18 -9.49 4.36
C TRP A 205 -20.62 -9.97 4.56
N SER A 206 -20.95 -11.17 4.06
CA SER A 206 -22.27 -11.80 4.27
C SER A 206 -22.51 -12.18 5.74
N ALA A 207 -21.45 -12.46 6.49
CA ALA A 207 -21.51 -12.79 7.91
C ALA A 207 -21.50 -11.55 8.83
N ILE A 208 -21.34 -10.34 8.27
CA ILE A 208 -21.29 -9.11 9.06
C ILE A 208 -22.66 -8.83 9.71
N PRO A 209 -22.69 -8.57 11.03
CA PRO A 209 -23.92 -8.15 11.70
C PRO A 209 -24.48 -6.87 11.10
N ALA A 210 -25.80 -6.77 10.99
CA ALA A 210 -26.46 -5.54 10.55
C ALA A 210 -26.17 -4.33 11.45
N GLN A 211 -25.85 -4.59 12.73
CA GLN A 211 -25.46 -3.54 13.67
C GLN A 211 -24.00 -3.12 13.46
N VAL A 212 -23.78 -1.87 13.08
CA VAL A 212 -22.46 -1.30 12.80
C VAL A 212 -21.49 -1.47 13.99
N GLU A 213 -21.96 -1.25 15.20
CA GLU A 213 -21.18 -1.37 16.44
C GLU A 213 -20.66 -2.78 16.73
N ARG A 214 -21.21 -3.81 16.10
CA ARG A 214 -20.75 -5.20 16.24
C ARG A 214 -19.66 -5.58 15.26
N THR A 215 -19.42 -4.76 14.24
CA THR A 215 -18.36 -4.99 13.26
C THR A 215 -17.02 -4.46 13.78
N PRO A 216 -15.87 -5.06 13.39
CA PRO A 216 -14.56 -4.55 13.79
C PRO A 216 -14.34 -3.10 13.35
N PHE A 217 -14.63 -2.77 12.08
CA PHE A 217 -14.46 -1.42 11.54
C PHE A 217 -15.46 -0.43 12.15
N GLY A 218 -16.70 -0.84 12.42
CA GLY A 218 -17.69 0.00 13.06
C GLY A 218 -17.31 0.39 14.50
N ARG A 219 -16.71 -0.54 15.26
CA ARG A 219 -16.15 -0.24 16.57
C ARG A 219 -15.05 0.81 16.51
N GLU A 220 -14.14 0.70 15.56
CA GLU A 220 -13.08 1.70 15.37
C GLU A 220 -13.63 3.08 14.98
N LEU A 221 -14.58 3.13 14.04
CA LEU A 221 -15.24 4.38 13.66
C LEU A 221 -15.97 5.04 14.83
N ILE A 222 -16.70 4.25 15.63
CA ILE A 222 -17.40 4.75 16.81
C ILE A 222 -16.40 5.23 17.85
N ALA A 223 -15.31 4.50 18.09
CA ALA A 223 -14.28 4.89 19.04
C ALA A 223 -13.59 6.20 18.62
N ASP A 224 -13.30 6.39 17.35
CA ASP A 224 -12.73 7.62 16.81
C ASP A 224 -13.71 8.80 16.94
N ALA A 225 -14.97 8.59 16.57
CA ALA A 225 -16.03 9.58 16.74
C ALA A 225 -16.20 9.99 18.22
N GLN A 226 -16.20 9.02 19.15
CA GLN A 226 -16.27 9.28 20.58
C GLN A 226 -15.05 10.08 21.09
N ALA A 227 -13.84 9.72 20.64
CA ALA A 227 -12.62 10.44 21.01
C ALA A 227 -12.65 11.90 20.51
N THR A 228 -13.08 12.10 19.28
CA THR A 228 -13.25 13.43 18.67
C THR A 228 -14.28 14.26 19.42
N LEU A 229 -15.44 13.71 19.74
CA LEU A 229 -16.49 14.42 20.47
C LEU A 229 -16.05 14.78 21.90
N ARG A 230 -15.38 13.88 22.61
CA ARG A 230 -14.84 14.15 23.96
C ARG A 230 -13.80 15.28 23.91
N TYR A 231 -12.94 15.27 22.91
CA TYR A 231 -11.95 16.34 22.73
C TYR A 231 -12.61 17.70 22.52
N TRP A 232 -13.58 17.79 21.60
CA TRP A 232 -14.25 19.07 21.32
C TRP A 232 -15.15 19.51 22.47
N SER A 233 -15.88 18.60 23.13
CA SER A 233 -16.68 18.93 24.33
C SER A 233 -15.81 19.50 25.45
N ALA A 234 -14.60 18.94 25.67
CA ALA A 234 -13.65 19.47 26.62
C ALA A 234 -13.16 20.87 26.22
N MET A 235 -12.78 21.07 24.94
CA MET A 235 -12.39 22.39 24.43
C MET A 235 -13.50 23.43 24.61
N PHE A 236 -14.74 23.09 24.27
CA PHE A 236 -15.88 23.99 24.47
C PHE A 236 -16.13 24.30 25.94
N SER A 237 -15.88 23.35 26.84
CA SER A 237 -15.98 23.57 28.29
C SER A 237 -14.95 24.58 28.78
N ASP A 238 -13.71 24.51 28.28
CA ASP A 238 -12.65 25.46 28.65
C ASP A 238 -12.95 26.86 28.10
N VAL A 239 -13.40 26.95 26.84
CA VAL A 239 -13.83 28.21 26.22
C VAL A 239 -15.02 28.83 26.95
N CYS A 240 -16.01 28.06 27.35
CA CYS A 240 -17.15 28.55 28.15
C CYS A 240 -16.65 29.15 29.49
N ARG A 241 -15.73 28.46 30.18
CA ARG A 241 -15.15 28.94 31.44
C ARG A 241 -14.35 30.24 31.25
N GLU A 242 -13.62 30.38 30.16
CA GLU A 242 -12.91 31.61 29.83
C GLU A 242 -13.89 32.76 29.55
N MET A 243 -14.97 32.50 28.78
CA MET A 243 -16.00 33.48 28.47
C MET A 243 -16.74 33.98 29.72
N GLU A 244 -16.93 33.18 30.74
CA GLU A 244 -17.55 33.57 32.03
C GLU A 244 -16.79 34.72 32.71
N SER A 245 -15.49 34.89 32.40
CA SER A 245 -14.69 35.97 32.93
C SER A 245 -14.93 37.33 32.26
N ASP A 246 -15.64 37.40 31.15
CA ASP A 246 -15.97 38.61 30.38
C ASP A 246 -17.47 38.71 30.16
N GLU A 247 -18.10 39.64 30.87
CA GLU A 247 -19.55 39.83 30.87
C GLU A 247 -20.15 40.05 29.47
N THR A 248 -19.42 40.70 28.57
CA THR A 248 -19.85 40.96 27.18
C THR A 248 -19.83 39.71 26.34
N LEU A 249 -18.76 38.91 26.45
CA LEU A 249 -18.62 37.64 25.74
C LEU A 249 -19.57 36.58 26.28
N ALA A 250 -19.70 36.50 27.60
CA ALA A 250 -20.64 35.61 28.28
C ALA A 250 -22.08 35.85 27.83
N ALA A 251 -22.55 37.09 27.89
CA ALA A 251 -23.93 37.42 27.52
C ALA A 251 -24.23 37.08 26.04
N LYS A 252 -23.24 37.12 25.17
CA LYS A 252 -23.45 36.99 23.72
C LYS A 252 -23.19 35.59 23.20
N TYR A 253 -22.11 34.93 23.64
CA TYR A 253 -21.64 33.68 23.04
C TYR A 253 -21.82 32.46 23.93
N LEU A 254 -21.78 32.64 25.26
CA LEU A 254 -21.86 31.51 26.19
C LEU A 254 -23.07 30.61 25.93
N PRO A 255 -24.30 31.14 25.67
CA PRO A 255 -25.45 30.29 25.36
C PRO A 255 -25.25 29.42 24.13
N SER A 256 -24.59 29.97 23.08
CA SER A 256 -24.33 29.24 21.82
C SER A 256 -23.31 28.15 21.99
N PHE A 257 -22.22 28.42 22.74
CA PHE A 257 -21.17 27.44 23.03
C PHE A 257 -21.66 26.36 23.99
N SER A 258 -22.46 26.72 25.00
CA SER A 258 -23.08 25.75 25.90
C SER A 258 -24.01 24.80 25.16
N ALA A 259 -24.87 25.34 24.28
CA ALA A 259 -25.78 24.52 23.46
C ALA A 259 -25.01 23.57 22.51
N ALA A 260 -23.94 24.03 21.90
CA ALA A 260 -23.09 23.20 21.06
C ALA A 260 -22.43 22.07 21.87
N ARG A 261 -21.88 22.38 23.04
CA ARG A 261 -21.30 21.39 23.95
C ARG A 261 -22.35 20.36 24.40
N GLU A 262 -23.51 20.79 24.84
CA GLU A 262 -24.60 19.92 25.28
C GLU A 262 -25.07 19.00 24.14
N SER A 263 -25.15 19.50 22.91
CA SER A 263 -25.49 18.66 21.75
C SER A 263 -24.43 17.59 21.45
N MET A 264 -23.13 17.91 21.65
CA MET A 264 -22.04 16.93 21.52
C MET A 264 -22.10 15.87 22.62
N GLU A 265 -22.41 16.25 23.84
CA GLU A 265 -22.59 15.34 24.99
C GLU A 265 -23.81 14.42 24.80
N ASP A 266 -24.93 14.94 24.29
CA ASP A 266 -26.11 14.14 23.94
C ASP A 266 -25.76 13.15 22.80
N PHE A 267 -25.10 13.63 21.78
CA PHE A 267 -24.65 12.76 20.65
C PHE A 267 -23.70 11.67 21.14
N LEU A 268 -22.79 11.98 22.04
CA LEU A 268 -21.89 11.00 22.66
C LEU A 268 -22.66 9.92 23.43
N ALA A 269 -23.64 10.35 24.25
CA ALA A 269 -24.47 9.42 24.97
C ALA A 269 -25.33 8.51 24.06
N ARG A 270 -25.74 9.02 22.90
CA ARG A 270 -26.42 8.23 21.86
C ARG A 270 -25.49 7.23 21.18
N LEU A 271 -24.25 7.61 20.90
CA LEU A 271 -23.22 6.69 20.37
C LEU A 271 -22.93 5.52 21.32
N GLU A 272 -23.05 5.72 22.62
CA GLU A 272 -22.89 4.66 23.62
C GLU A 272 -24.08 3.66 23.61
N GLN A 273 -25.23 4.08 23.12
CA GLN A 273 -26.42 3.22 22.97
C GLN A 273 -26.42 2.46 21.62
N GLY A 274 -25.67 2.90 20.66
CA GLY A 274 -25.50 2.29 19.34
C GLY A 274 -25.60 3.29 18.20
N TRP A 275 -25.13 2.86 17.03
CA TRP A 275 -25.10 3.69 15.84
C TRP A 275 -26.46 4.19 15.38
N ASP A 276 -27.49 3.32 15.40
CA ASP A 276 -28.81 3.69 14.94
C ASP A 276 -29.46 4.77 15.84
N THR A 277 -29.17 4.73 17.14
CA THR A 277 -29.63 5.78 18.08
C THR A 277 -28.87 7.10 17.83
N ALA A 278 -27.58 7.04 17.57
CA ALA A 278 -26.77 8.22 17.29
C ALA A 278 -27.17 8.90 15.99
N ARG A 279 -27.54 8.12 14.97
CA ARG A 279 -27.95 8.62 13.65
C ARG A 279 -29.16 9.57 13.71
N GLU A 280 -29.98 9.47 14.72
CA GLU A 280 -31.13 10.36 14.97
C GLU A 280 -30.72 11.66 15.70
N GLY A 281 -29.48 11.74 16.19
CA GLY A 281 -28.96 12.91 16.87
C GLY A 281 -28.42 13.96 15.92
N GLU A 282 -28.33 15.20 16.39
CA GLU A 282 -27.76 16.33 15.64
C GLU A 282 -26.80 17.10 16.52
N ILE A 283 -25.65 17.48 15.96
CA ILE A 283 -24.69 18.38 16.59
C ILE A 283 -25.00 19.81 16.16
N LEU A 284 -25.31 20.67 17.12
CA LEU A 284 -25.68 22.06 16.85
C LEU A 284 -24.44 22.95 16.83
N PHE A 285 -24.27 23.67 15.74
CA PHE A 285 -23.26 24.74 15.58
C PHE A 285 -23.96 26.06 15.20
N PRO A 286 -24.53 26.77 16.17
CA PRO A 286 -25.24 28.00 15.90
C PRO A 286 -24.32 29.09 15.34
N ARG A 287 -24.84 29.92 14.46
CA ARG A 287 -24.10 31.04 13.88
C ARG A 287 -23.81 32.10 14.93
N LEU A 288 -22.54 32.44 15.08
CA LEU A 288 -22.09 33.47 16.02
C LEU A 288 -22.24 34.86 15.42
N GLY A 289 -22.87 35.75 16.14
CA GLY A 289 -23.04 37.15 15.73
C GLY A 289 -21.80 38.01 16.02
N VAL A 290 -21.68 39.16 15.37
CA VAL A 290 -20.54 40.06 15.60
C VAL A 290 -20.66 40.76 16.96
N VAL A 291 -19.57 40.82 17.73
CA VAL A 291 -19.47 41.61 18.97
C VAL A 291 -19.32 43.10 18.62
N ARG A 292 -20.19 43.93 19.21
CA ARG A 292 -20.04 45.37 19.21
C ARG A 292 -19.44 45.79 20.54
N GLY A 293 -18.14 46.13 20.57
CA GLY A 293 -17.43 46.50 21.79
C GLY A 293 -16.07 47.13 21.47
N GLU A 294 -15.27 47.39 22.50
CA GLU A 294 -13.91 47.89 22.38
C GLU A 294 -12.99 46.96 21.60
N ASN A 295 -11.88 47.45 21.07
CA ASN A 295 -10.97 46.68 20.22
C ASN A 295 -10.42 45.42 20.91
N ALA A 296 -10.13 45.51 22.22
CA ALA A 296 -9.66 44.37 23.01
C ALA A 296 -10.69 43.20 23.08
N GLN A 297 -11.97 43.51 23.20
CA GLN A 297 -13.05 42.51 23.21
C GLN A 297 -13.29 41.90 21.82
N LYS A 298 -13.07 42.68 20.76
CA LYS A 298 -13.14 42.19 19.36
C LYS A 298 -11.99 41.23 19.05
N GLU A 299 -10.81 41.48 19.56
CA GLU A 299 -9.66 40.60 19.37
C GLU A 299 -9.82 39.27 20.14
N ARG A 300 -10.30 39.31 21.39
CA ARG A 300 -10.65 38.09 22.15
C ARG A 300 -11.75 37.23 21.51
N ALA A 301 -12.71 37.86 20.84
CA ALA A 301 -13.78 37.16 20.14
C ALA A 301 -13.34 36.51 18.82
N LYS A 302 -12.13 36.87 18.31
CA LYS A 302 -11.54 36.29 17.10
C LYS A 302 -10.57 35.14 17.42
N ALA A 303 -10.00 35.12 18.61
CA ALA A 303 -9.11 34.04 19.09
C ALA A 303 -9.91 32.80 19.45
#